data_329669c7b691e5c4faebdfa7d10f6abe
#
_entry.id   329669c7b691e5c4faebdfa7d10f6abe
#
_cell.length_a   1.000
_cell.length_b   1.000
_cell.length_c   1.000
_cell.angle_alpha   90.00
_cell.angle_beta   90.00
_cell.angle_gamma   90.00
#
_symmetry.space_group_name_H-M   'P 1'
#
loop_
_entity.id
_entity.type
_entity.pdbx_description
1 polymer ?
#
loop_
_entity_poly.entity_id
_entity_poly.type
_entity_poly.pdbx_seq_one_letter_code
_entity_poly.pdbx_strand_id
1 'polypeptide(L)'
;MKVRTLLCVCALLFSLTVAAQFQPERYPKREFRAAWIQAVNGQFRGIPTEKLKQNLISQLNSLQEAGINAIIFQVRPEADALYASQLEPWSRFLTGVQGQAPNPYWDPMEFMIEECHKRGMEFHAWINPYRVKTSLK
;
A
#
# COMPACT_ATOMS: atom_id res chain seq x y z
N MET A 1 23.31 -44.58 45.66
CA MET A 1 22.04 -44.43 44.91
C MET A 1 21.46 -43.02 44.97
N LYS A 2 21.42 -42.34 46.10
CA LYS A 2 20.75 -41.04 46.27
C LYS A 2 21.35 -39.87 45.46
N VAL A 3 22.67 -39.77 45.25
CA VAL A 3 23.34 -38.69 44.54
C VAL A 3 23.08 -38.73 43.02
N ARG A 4 23.09 -39.95 42.43
CA ARG A 4 22.82 -40.13 40.99
C ARG A 4 21.36 -39.74 40.61
N THR A 5 20.42 -40.07 41.51
CA THR A 5 19.01 -39.74 41.31
C THR A 5 18.79 -38.23 41.39
N LEU A 6 19.45 -37.57 42.35
CA LEU A 6 19.40 -36.11 42.49
C LEU A 6 19.96 -35.37 41.26
N LEU A 7 21.10 -35.83 40.71
CA LEU A 7 21.69 -35.28 39.49
C LEU A 7 20.80 -35.45 38.26
N CYS A 8 20.12 -36.56 38.10
CA CYS A 8 19.15 -36.78 37.00
C CYS A 8 17.94 -35.87 37.13
N VAL A 9 17.41 -35.65 38.32
CA VAL A 9 16.28 -34.77 38.57
C VAL A 9 16.66 -33.31 38.30
N CYS A 10 17.83 -32.86 38.72
CA CYS A 10 18.34 -31.50 38.41
C CYS A 10 18.55 -31.31 36.93
N ALA A 11 19.08 -32.26 36.19
CA ALA A 11 19.24 -32.19 34.73
C ALA A 11 17.91 -32.12 33.99
N LEU A 12 16.90 -32.87 34.42
CA LEU A 12 15.54 -32.81 33.87
C LEU A 12 14.86 -31.47 34.14
N LEU A 13 15.00 -30.93 35.35
CA LEU A 13 14.44 -29.58 35.66
C LEU A 13 15.13 -28.46 34.86
N PHE A 14 16.45 -28.58 34.64
CA PHE A 14 17.19 -27.60 33.84
C PHE A 14 16.77 -27.65 32.35
N SER A 15 16.55 -28.85 31.80
CA SER A 15 16.06 -28.98 30.40
C SER A 15 14.65 -28.44 30.21
N LEU A 16 13.78 -28.54 31.20
CA LEU A 16 12.42 -27.97 31.15
C LEU A 16 12.42 -26.44 31.19
N THR A 17 13.34 -25.82 31.95
CA THR A 17 13.46 -24.36 32.01
C THR A 17 14.02 -23.76 30.70
N VAL A 18 14.95 -24.44 30.03
CA VAL A 18 15.49 -24.01 28.74
C VAL A 18 14.43 -24.11 27.65
N ALA A 19 13.61 -25.14 27.63
CA ALA A 19 12.51 -25.26 26.66
C ALA A 19 11.42 -24.20 26.84
N ALA A 20 11.19 -23.75 28.07
CA ALA A 20 10.21 -22.69 28.37
C ALA A 20 10.66 -21.29 27.94
N GLN A 21 11.94 -21.05 27.73
CA GLN A 21 12.48 -19.77 27.28
C GLN A 21 12.48 -19.61 25.74
N PHE A 22 12.32 -20.68 24.99
CA PHE A 22 12.20 -20.64 23.55
C PHE A 22 10.74 -20.38 23.16
N GLN A 23 10.28 -19.13 23.35
CA GLN A 23 9.07 -18.68 22.68
C GLN A 23 9.49 -18.23 21.28
N PRO A 24 9.09 -18.93 20.21
CA PRO A 24 9.27 -18.38 18.87
C PRO A 24 8.55 -17.04 18.83
N GLU A 25 9.27 -15.98 18.46
CA GLU A 25 8.66 -14.67 18.22
C GLU A 25 7.44 -14.90 17.33
N ARG A 26 6.25 -14.61 17.86
CA ARG A 26 5.02 -14.67 17.07
C ARG A 26 5.02 -13.45 16.18
N TYR A 27 5.69 -13.55 15.04
CA TYR A 27 5.50 -12.58 13.98
C TYR A 27 3.99 -12.50 13.66
N PRO A 28 3.43 -11.31 13.53
CA PRO A 28 2.03 -11.15 13.16
C PRO A 28 1.79 -11.96 11.89
N LYS A 29 0.75 -12.79 11.87
CA LYS A 29 0.38 -13.65 10.72
C LYS A 29 0.16 -12.83 9.44
N ARG A 30 -0.08 -11.51 9.58
CA ARG A 30 -0.22 -10.54 8.50
C ARG A 30 0.59 -9.30 8.90
N GLU A 31 1.72 -9.14 8.27
CA GLU A 31 2.51 -7.92 8.34
C GLU A 31 1.97 -6.92 7.31
N PHE A 32 1.79 -5.66 7.70
CA PHE A 32 1.44 -4.58 6.79
C PHE A 32 2.67 -4.15 5.99
N ARG A 33 2.71 -4.50 4.71
CA ARG A 33 3.76 -4.12 3.76
C ARG A 33 3.15 -3.27 2.66
N ALA A 34 3.31 -1.96 2.77
CA ALA A 34 2.69 -1.01 1.85
C ALA A 34 3.69 -0.35 0.91
N ALA A 35 3.23 -0.03 -0.29
CA ALA A 35 3.94 0.82 -1.25
C ALA A 35 3.13 2.07 -1.56
N TRP A 36 3.86 3.20 -1.72
CA TRP A 36 3.28 4.48 -2.09
C TRP A 36 3.28 4.66 -3.60
N ILE A 37 2.14 5.03 -4.17
CA ILE A 37 2.00 5.41 -5.57
C ILE A 37 1.51 6.85 -5.62
N GLN A 38 2.38 7.76 -6.07
CA GLN A 38 2.05 9.17 -6.22
C GLN A 38 1.48 9.46 -7.61
N ALA A 39 0.64 10.50 -7.71
CA ALA A 39 0.07 10.96 -8.99
C ALA A 39 0.76 12.20 -9.56
N VAL A 40 1.69 12.80 -8.80
CA VAL A 40 2.42 14.03 -9.15
C VAL A 40 3.71 13.74 -9.95
N ASN A 41 4.46 14.80 -10.27
CA ASN A 41 5.77 14.70 -10.96
C ASN A 41 5.72 14.08 -12.37
N GLY A 42 4.60 14.31 -13.08
CA GLY A 42 4.47 13.87 -14.48
C GLY A 42 4.19 12.37 -14.66
N GLN A 43 3.93 11.65 -13.59
CA GLN A 43 3.72 10.19 -13.67
C GLN A 43 2.45 9.80 -14.43
N PHE A 44 1.42 10.65 -14.45
CA PHE A 44 0.15 10.39 -15.11
C PHE A 44 -0.11 11.32 -16.30
N ARG A 45 0.34 12.58 -16.16
CA ARG A 45 0.06 13.63 -17.14
C ARG A 45 0.60 13.29 -18.53
N GLY A 46 -0.27 13.41 -19.53
CA GLY A 46 0.10 13.21 -20.95
C GLY A 46 0.23 11.73 -21.35
N ILE A 47 -0.07 10.81 -20.48
CA ILE A 47 -0.09 9.37 -20.81
C ILE A 47 -1.52 9.01 -21.24
N PRO A 48 -1.70 8.39 -22.42
CA PRO A 48 -3.02 7.89 -22.86
C PRO A 48 -3.64 6.95 -21.81
N THR A 49 -4.95 7.05 -21.62
CA THR A 49 -5.69 6.31 -20.57
C THR A 49 -5.35 4.82 -20.52
N GLU A 50 -5.40 4.13 -21.66
CA GLU A 50 -5.14 2.69 -21.72
C GLU A 50 -3.67 2.35 -21.38
N LYS A 51 -2.74 3.19 -21.80
CA LYS A 51 -1.32 3.03 -21.44
C LYS A 51 -1.09 3.27 -19.96
N LEU A 52 -1.77 4.26 -19.37
CA LEU A 52 -1.68 4.54 -17.94
C LEU A 52 -2.24 3.38 -17.10
N LYS A 53 -3.40 2.84 -17.47
CA LYS A 53 -3.97 1.65 -16.83
C LYS A 53 -3.01 0.45 -16.89
N GLN A 54 -2.43 0.17 -18.07
CA GLN A 54 -1.45 -0.91 -18.23
C GLN A 54 -0.20 -0.70 -17.36
N ASN A 55 0.31 0.53 -17.27
CA ASN A 55 1.45 0.85 -16.41
C ASN A 55 1.12 0.60 -14.93
N LEU A 56 -0.07 1.01 -14.47
CA LEU A 56 -0.53 0.78 -13.09
C LEU A 56 -0.69 -0.72 -12.81
N ILE A 57 -1.29 -1.49 -13.71
CA ILE A 57 -1.40 -2.95 -13.60
C ILE A 57 -0.01 -3.60 -13.49
N SER A 58 0.92 -3.22 -14.36
CA SER A 58 2.29 -3.75 -14.33
C SER A 58 2.98 -3.43 -13.02
N GLN A 59 2.82 -2.20 -12.51
CA GLN A 59 3.36 -1.80 -11.21
C GLN A 59 2.77 -2.61 -10.06
N LEU A 60 1.45 -2.81 -10.04
CA LEU A 60 0.77 -3.62 -9.02
C LEU A 60 1.23 -5.09 -9.05
N ASN A 61 1.43 -5.67 -10.25
CA ASN A 61 1.94 -7.03 -10.38
C ASN A 61 3.35 -7.15 -9.77
N SER A 62 4.25 -6.24 -10.11
CA SER A 62 5.62 -6.24 -9.57
C SER A 62 5.65 -6.05 -8.05
N LEU A 63 4.76 -5.20 -7.52
CA LEU A 63 4.63 -4.99 -6.07
C LEU A 63 4.07 -6.23 -5.36
N GLN A 64 3.09 -6.91 -5.98
CA GLN A 64 2.56 -8.18 -5.46
C GLN A 64 3.65 -9.27 -5.43
N GLU A 65 4.44 -9.42 -6.50
CA GLU A 65 5.56 -10.36 -6.56
C GLU A 65 6.62 -10.06 -5.49
N ALA A 66 6.83 -8.78 -5.15
CA ALA A 66 7.70 -8.35 -4.06
C ALA A 66 7.10 -8.57 -2.66
N GLY A 67 5.88 -9.12 -2.57
CA GLY A 67 5.21 -9.42 -1.30
C GLY A 67 4.53 -8.21 -0.65
N ILE A 68 4.31 -7.11 -1.37
CA ILE A 68 3.51 -5.97 -0.93
C ILE A 68 2.04 -6.38 -0.85
N ASN A 69 1.36 -6.02 0.22
CA ASN A 69 -0.04 -6.37 0.47
C ASN A 69 -0.96 -5.17 0.69
N ALA A 70 -0.44 -3.95 0.56
CA ALA A 70 -1.22 -2.72 0.64
C ALA A 70 -0.64 -1.64 -0.29
N ILE A 71 -1.52 -0.85 -0.89
CA ILE A 71 -1.17 0.28 -1.74
C ILE A 71 -1.68 1.57 -1.11
N ILE A 72 -0.80 2.56 -0.98
CA ILE A 72 -1.14 3.91 -0.55
C ILE A 72 -1.12 4.78 -1.80
N PHE A 73 -2.30 5.05 -2.37
CA PHE A 73 -2.46 5.75 -3.64
C PHE A 73 -2.86 7.21 -3.44
N GLN A 74 -2.13 8.13 -4.08
CA GLN A 74 -2.42 9.55 -3.98
C GLN A 74 -3.65 9.91 -4.81
N VAL A 75 -4.79 10.12 -4.15
CA VAL A 75 -6.07 10.43 -4.78
C VAL A 75 -6.40 11.92 -4.75
N ARG A 76 -5.80 12.69 -3.81
CA ARG A 76 -6.01 14.13 -3.65
C ARG A 76 -4.67 14.83 -3.45
N PRO A 77 -3.94 15.13 -4.53
CA PRO A 77 -2.61 15.76 -4.45
C PRO A 77 -2.65 17.23 -4.03
N GLU A 78 -3.66 17.99 -4.48
CA GLU A 78 -3.93 19.41 -4.15
C GLU A 78 -5.41 19.55 -3.75
N ALA A 79 -6.01 20.72 -3.90
CA ALA A 79 -7.46 20.87 -3.78
C ALA A 79 -8.16 20.40 -5.08
N ASP A 80 -7.90 19.16 -5.46
CA ASP A 80 -8.34 18.50 -6.68
C ASP A 80 -8.39 16.98 -6.49
N ALA A 81 -9.05 16.24 -7.35
CA ALA A 81 -9.29 14.82 -7.18
C ALA A 81 -8.86 13.98 -8.40
N LEU A 82 -8.37 12.76 -8.15
CA LEU A 82 -8.19 11.71 -9.14
C LEU A 82 -9.35 10.70 -9.08
N TYR A 83 -10.54 11.19 -8.76
CA TYR A 83 -11.80 10.44 -8.72
C TYR A 83 -12.96 11.37 -9.05
N ALA A 84 -14.11 10.81 -9.41
CA ALA A 84 -15.31 11.56 -9.65
C ALA A 84 -15.81 12.22 -8.34
N SER A 85 -15.78 13.55 -8.29
CA SER A 85 -16.19 14.34 -7.13
C SER A 85 -17.17 15.44 -7.54
N GLN A 86 -18.16 15.69 -6.68
CA GLN A 86 -19.04 16.85 -6.81
C GLN A 86 -18.52 18.06 -6.03
N LEU A 87 -17.50 17.88 -5.20
CA LEU A 87 -16.94 18.91 -4.32
C LEU A 87 -15.65 19.50 -4.83
N GLU A 88 -14.84 18.71 -5.55
CA GLU A 88 -13.51 19.10 -6.01
C GLU A 88 -13.35 18.85 -7.51
N PRO A 89 -12.58 19.69 -8.23
CA PRO A 89 -12.35 19.52 -9.65
C PRO A 89 -11.43 18.32 -9.92
N TRP A 90 -11.47 17.77 -11.13
CA TRP A 90 -10.48 16.82 -11.61
C TRP A 90 -9.08 17.37 -11.53
N SER A 91 -8.15 16.54 -11.10
CA SER A 91 -6.76 16.95 -10.94
C SER A 91 -6.05 17.20 -12.27
N ARG A 92 -5.32 18.32 -12.34
CA ARG A 92 -4.41 18.62 -13.44
C ARG A 92 -3.27 17.61 -13.61
N PHE A 93 -2.98 16.84 -12.58
CA PHE A 93 -1.96 15.80 -12.64
C PHE A 93 -2.42 14.58 -13.46
N LEU A 94 -3.72 14.43 -13.69
CA LEU A 94 -4.28 13.40 -14.55
C LEU A 94 -4.30 13.83 -16.03
N THR A 95 -4.94 14.97 -16.32
CA THR A 95 -5.21 15.41 -17.70
C THR A 95 -4.29 16.55 -18.18
N GLY A 96 -3.62 17.22 -17.26
CA GLY A 96 -2.86 18.45 -17.53
C GLY A 96 -3.65 19.73 -17.29
N VAL A 97 -4.98 19.65 -17.19
CA VAL A 97 -5.88 20.80 -16.97
C VAL A 97 -6.79 20.50 -15.77
N GLN A 98 -6.79 21.38 -14.78
CA GLN A 98 -7.66 21.27 -13.61
C GLN A 98 -9.13 21.39 -14.03
N GLY A 99 -9.98 20.51 -13.49
CA GLY A 99 -11.42 20.46 -13.79
C GLY A 99 -11.77 19.68 -15.06
N GLN A 100 -10.79 19.29 -15.87
CA GLN A 100 -11.04 18.46 -17.04
C GLN A 100 -11.06 16.97 -16.69
N ALA A 101 -12.21 16.32 -16.93
CA ALA A 101 -12.31 14.87 -16.81
C ALA A 101 -11.42 14.14 -17.83
N PRO A 102 -10.94 12.93 -17.52
CA PRO A 102 -10.18 12.14 -18.49
C PRO A 102 -11.04 11.72 -19.68
N ASN A 103 -10.42 11.64 -20.86
CA ASN A 103 -11.06 11.17 -22.08
C ASN A 103 -10.16 10.13 -22.79
N PRO A 104 -10.60 8.86 -22.97
CA PRO A 104 -11.90 8.34 -22.54
C PRO A 104 -12.08 8.42 -21.01
N TYR A 105 -13.36 8.58 -20.58
CA TYR A 105 -13.68 8.68 -19.15
C TYR A 105 -13.34 7.42 -18.38
N TRP A 106 -12.73 7.59 -17.22
CA TRP A 106 -12.50 6.56 -16.22
C TRP A 106 -12.24 7.21 -14.85
N ASP A 107 -12.42 6.46 -13.78
CA ASP A 107 -12.12 6.89 -12.43
C ASP A 107 -10.85 6.18 -11.95
N PRO A 108 -9.72 6.91 -11.78
CA PRO A 108 -8.45 6.32 -11.34
C PRO A 108 -8.52 5.66 -9.96
N MET A 109 -9.27 6.25 -9.02
CA MET A 109 -9.39 5.69 -7.67
C MET A 109 -10.19 4.39 -7.69
N GLU A 110 -11.35 4.37 -8.35
CA GLU A 110 -12.18 3.17 -8.50
C GLU A 110 -11.38 2.05 -9.18
N PHE A 111 -10.71 2.35 -10.28
CA PHE A 111 -9.84 1.40 -10.98
C PHE A 111 -8.76 0.81 -10.07
N MET A 112 -8.06 1.64 -9.28
CA MET A 112 -7.01 1.17 -8.39
C MET A 112 -7.56 0.33 -7.23
N ILE A 113 -8.74 0.66 -6.70
CA ILE A 113 -9.42 -0.16 -5.69
C ILE A 113 -9.69 -1.55 -6.24
N GLU A 114 -10.31 -1.64 -7.43
CA GLU A 114 -10.61 -2.92 -8.09
C GLU A 114 -9.35 -3.74 -8.35
N GLU A 115 -8.30 -3.11 -8.92
CA GLU A 115 -7.06 -3.80 -9.25
C GLU A 115 -6.27 -4.26 -8.01
N CYS A 116 -6.33 -3.50 -6.91
CA CYS A 116 -5.78 -3.93 -5.62
C CYS A 116 -6.55 -5.13 -5.08
N HIS A 117 -7.88 -5.06 -5.03
CA HIS A 117 -8.72 -6.15 -4.51
C HIS A 117 -8.59 -7.45 -5.32
N LYS A 118 -8.48 -7.38 -6.65
CA LYS A 118 -8.21 -8.55 -7.51
C LYS A 118 -6.91 -9.28 -7.13
N ARG A 119 -5.96 -8.58 -6.53
CA ARG A 119 -4.66 -9.10 -6.09
C ARG A 119 -4.61 -9.43 -4.59
N GLY A 120 -5.72 -9.28 -3.87
CA GLY A 120 -5.76 -9.44 -2.41
C GLY A 120 -4.98 -8.39 -1.64
N MET A 121 -4.75 -7.21 -2.25
CA MET A 121 -4.09 -6.06 -1.63
C MET A 121 -5.11 -5.12 -1.00
N GLU A 122 -4.75 -4.50 0.11
CA GLU A 122 -5.49 -3.38 0.68
C GLU A 122 -5.25 -2.10 -0.13
N PHE A 123 -6.29 -1.27 -0.24
CA PHE A 123 -6.19 0.06 -0.84
C PHE A 123 -6.34 1.14 0.23
N HIS A 124 -5.40 2.09 0.28
CA HIS A 124 -5.40 3.23 1.18
C HIS A 124 -5.33 4.53 0.38
N ALA A 125 -6.31 5.41 0.56
CA ALA A 125 -6.33 6.70 -0.10
C ALA A 125 -5.39 7.69 0.59
N TRP A 126 -4.43 8.24 -0.17
CA TRP A 126 -3.58 9.33 0.30
C TRP A 126 -4.19 10.68 -0.07
N ILE A 127 -4.50 11.48 0.92
CA ILE A 127 -5.11 12.79 0.82
C ILE A 127 -4.17 13.84 1.41
N ASN A 128 -3.95 14.95 0.69
CA ASN A 128 -3.28 16.14 1.20
C ASN A 128 -4.33 17.19 1.61
N PRO A 129 -4.83 17.20 2.86
CA PRO A 129 -6.02 17.98 3.22
C PRO A 129 -5.81 19.51 3.13
N TYR A 130 -4.58 19.98 3.38
CA TYR A 130 -4.27 21.41 3.44
C TYR A 130 -3.51 21.95 2.23
N ARG A 131 -3.13 21.08 1.29
CA ARG A 131 -2.40 21.50 0.10
C ARG A 131 -3.36 21.98 -0.96
N VAL A 132 -3.31 23.28 -1.26
CA VAL A 132 -4.09 23.91 -2.34
C VAL A 132 -3.32 23.90 -3.66
N LYS A 133 -1.99 24.11 -3.60
CA LYS A 133 -1.12 24.15 -4.78
C LYS A 133 0.33 23.84 -4.41
N THR A 134 1.04 23.15 -5.29
CA THR A 134 2.47 22.81 -5.10
C THR A 134 3.43 23.88 -5.56
N SER A 135 2.98 24.83 -6.38
CA SER A 135 3.78 25.95 -6.92
C SER A 135 2.96 27.21 -6.96
N LEU A 136 3.54 28.33 -6.55
CA LEU A 136 2.96 29.68 -6.63
C LEU A 136 3.19 30.38 -7.99
N LYS A 137 3.73 29.64 -8.99
CA LYS A 137 3.92 30.16 -10.36
C LYS A 137 2.70 29.92 -11.22
#